data_655f2a5dbaecfbc61f86ef224d20b47c
#
_entry.id   655f2a5dbaecfbc61f86ef224d20b47c
#
_cell.length_a   1.000
_cell.length_b   1.000
_cell.length_c   1.000
_cell.angle_alpha   90.00
_cell.angle_beta   90.00
_cell.angle_gamma   90.00
#
_symmetry.space_group_name_H-M   'P 1'
#
loop_
_entity.id
_entity.type
_entity.pdbx_description
1 polymer ?
#
loop_
_entity_poly.entity_id
_entity_poly.type
_entity_poly.pdbx_seq_one_letter_code
_entity_poly.pdbx_strand_id
1 'polypeptide(L)'
;GAKHFGLWSLTDAAQACFGVDTWPADRLAPQACVEFEVESHEAVVSAASELEVSGYTLIHDAKTEPWGQTIARLQTPEGLLVGISFAPWHHN
;
A
#
# COMPACT_ATOMS: atom_id res chain seq x y z
N GLY A 1 14.04 -2.30 2.34
CA GLY A 1 13.68 -3.57 1.77
C GLY A 1 12.32 -4.05 2.23
N ALA A 2 11.90 -5.17 1.72
CA ALA A 2 10.62 -5.75 2.10
C ALA A 2 10.65 -6.22 3.55
N LYS A 3 9.64 -5.86 4.31
CA LYS A 3 9.53 -6.21 5.72
C LYS A 3 8.42 -7.21 5.96
N HIS A 4 7.36 -7.12 5.18
CA HIS A 4 6.18 -7.94 5.39
C HIS A 4 5.72 -8.54 4.09
N PHE A 5 5.40 -9.81 4.15
CA PHE A 5 4.68 -10.50 3.11
C PHE A 5 3.53 -11.24 3.78
N GLY A 6 2.31 -10.94 3.39
CA GLY A 6 1.18 -11.53 4.06
C GLY A 6 0.02 -11.76 3.13
N LEU A 7 -0.93 -12.56 3.61
CA LEU A 7 -2.19 -12.80 2.94
C LEU A 7 -3.28 -12.06 3.73
N TRP A 8 -4.03 -11.25 3.03
CA TRP A 8 -5.19 -10.57 3.59
C TRP A 8 -6.44 -11.29 3.14
N SER A 9 -7.50 -11.19 3.92
CA SER A 9 -8.81 -11.48 3.35
C SER A 9 -9.13 -10.41 2.31
N LEU A 10 -9.92 -10.76 1.30
CA LEU A 10 -10.28 -9.80 0.25
C LEU A 10 -11.09 -8.63 0.84
N THR A 11 -11.92 -8.90 1.84
CA THR A 11 -12.67 -7.85 2.54
C THR A 11 -11.73 -6.87 3.23
N ASP A 12 -10.71 -7.35 3.94
CA ASP A 12 -9.75 -6.49 4.61
C ASP A 12 -8.97 -5.64 3.61
N ALA A 13 -8.57 -6.21 2.49
CA ALA A 13 -7.88 -5.49 1.44
C ALA A 13 -8.77 -4.40 0.84
N ALA A 14 -10.04 -4.70 0.60
CA ALA A 14 -10.99 -3.73 0.06
C ALA A 14 -11.21 -2.57 1.03
N GLN A 15 -11.35 -2.85 2.33
CA GLN A 15 -11.47 -1.82 3.35
C GLN A 15 -10.25 -0.90 3.37
N ALA A 16 -9.06 -1.49 3.37
CA ALA A 16 -7.82 -0.72 3.45
C ALA A 16 -7.57 0.13 2.21
N CYS A 17 -7.88 -0.39 1.04
CA CYS A 17 -7.57 0.28 -0.23
C CYS A 17 -8.67 1.23 -0.69
N PHE A 18 -9.93 0.87 -0.46
CA PHE A 18 -11.07 1.57 -1.05
C PHE A 18 -12.12 1.99 -0.02
N GLY A 19 -11.98 1.56 1.23
CA GLY A 19 -12.95 1.89 2.29
C GLY A 19 -14.30 1.19 2.14
N VAL A 20 -14.36 0.07 1.40
CA VAL A 20 -15.57 -0.70 1.17
C VAL A 20 -15.33 -2.17 1.45
N ASP A 21 -16.41 -2.94 1.63
CA ASP A 21 -16.30 -4.35 2.00
C ASP A 21 -16.03 -5.28 0.83
N THR A 22 -16.26 -4.81 -0.40
CA THR A 22 -16.15 -5.63 -1.60
C THR A 22 -15.06 -5.07 -2.50
N TRP A 23 -14.15 -5.95 -2.95
CA TRP A 23 -13.13 -5.55 -3.90
C TRP A 23 -13.80 -5.10 -5.21
N PRO A 24 -13.39 -3.96 -5.78
CA PRO A 24 -13.99 -3.47 -7.03
C PRO A 24 -13.92 -4.50 -8.15
N ALA A 25 -15.04 -4.70 -8.85
CA ALA A 25 -15.14 -5.73 -9.88
C ALA A 25 -14.28 -5.45 -11.12
N ASP A 26 -13.87 -4.19 -11.32
CA ASP A 26 -13.04 -3.76 -12.43
C ASP A 26 -11.54 -3.89 -12.18
N ARG A 27 -11.16 -4.48 -11.04
CA ARG A 27 -9.77 -4.68 -10.65
C ARG A 27 -9.53 -6.15 -10.32
N LEU A 28 -8.32 -6.63 -10.64
CA LEU A 28 -7.93 -7.97 -10.25
C LEU A 28 -7.91 -8.07 -8.72
N ALA A 29 -8.49 -9.15 -8.18
CA ALA A 29 -8.38 -9.42 -6.76
C ALA A 29 -6.93 -9.80 -6.44
N PRO A 30 -6.32 -9.15 -5.41
CA PRO A 30 -4.93 -9.44 -5.10
C PRO A 30 -4.75 -10.83 -4.52
N GLN A 31 -3.70 -11.53 -4.94
CA GLN A 31 -3.35 -12.84 -4.41
C GLN A 31 -2.42 -12.72 -3.21
N ALA A 32 -1.67 -11.63 -3.14
CA ALA A 32 -0.73 -11.38 -2.07
C ALA A 32 -0.48 -9.88 -1.93
N CYS A 33 0.00 -9.48 -0.76
CA CYS A 33 0.38 -8.10 -0.46
C CYS A 33 1.83 -8.10 0.00
N VAL A 34 2.62 -7.16 -0.54
CA VAL A 34 4.00 -6.93 -0.12
C VAL A 34 4.10 -5.50 0.39
N GLU A 35 4.64 -5.31 1.59
CA GLU A 35 4.91 -3.99 2.12
C GLU A 35 6.39 -3.74 2.21
N PHE A 36 6.80 -2.53 1.79
CA PHE A 36 8.15 -2.04 1.96
C PHE A 36 8.14 -0.96 3.03
N GLU A 37 8.92 -1.16 4.09
CA GLU A 37 9.04 -0.19 5.16
C GLU A 37 10.13 0.82 4.81
N VAL A 38 9.83 2.11 4.93
CA VAL A 38 10.76 3.20 4.68
C VAL A 38 10.98 4.02 5.94
N GLU A 39 11.87 5.00 5.91
CA GLU A 39 12.44 5.64 7.10
C GLU A 39 11.63 6.79 7.67
N SER A 40 10.68 7.35 6.91
CA SER A 40 9.94 8.54 7.34
C SER A 40 8.66 8.71 6.55
N HIS A 41 7.80 9.63 7.00
CA HIS A 41 6.62 10.04 6.25
C HIS A 41 7.01 10.58 4.88
N GLU A 42 8.06 11.40 4.83
CA GLU A 42 8.54 12.02 3.60
C GLU A 42 9.04 10.98 2.63
N ALA A 43 9.65 9.91 3.14
CA ALA A 43 10.13 8.82 2.29
C ALA A 43 8.97 8.08 1.63
N VAL A 44 7.82 7.94 2.29
CA VAL A 44 6.62 7.36 1.67
C VAL A 44 6.15 8.25 0.53
N VAL A 45 6.06 9.56 0.77
CA VAL A 45 5.63 10.53 -0.25
C VAL A 45 6.57 10.50 -1.45
N SER A 46 7.88 10.51 -1.20
CA SER A 46 8.88 10.49 -2.27
C SER A 46 8.81 9.20 -3.08
N ALA A 47 8.70 8.06 -2.42
CA ALA A 47 8.62 6.76 -3.10
C ALA A 47 7.34 6.66 -3.95
N ALA A 48 6.21 7.12 -3.42
CA ALA A 48 4.96 7.13 -4.16
C ALA A 48 5.07 7.99 -5.42
N SER A 49 5.67 9.17 -5.29
CA SER A 49 5.89 10.09 -6.41
C SER A 49 6.79 9.47 -7.47
N GLU A 50 7.88 8.82 -7.07
CA GLU A 50 8.78 8.14 -8.00
C GLU A 50 8.08 7.02 -8.76
N LEU A 51 7.22 6.27 -8.10
CA LEU A 51 6.46 5.20 -8.73
C LEU A 51 5.50 5.76 -9.79
N GLU A 52 4.83 6.86 -9.49
CA GLU A 52 3.94 7.50 -10.46
C GLU A 52 4.72 8.01 -11.67
N VAL A 53 5.87 8.63 -11.44
CA VAL A 53 6.74 9.11 -12.54
C VAL A 53 7.21 7.94 -13.40
N SER A 54 7.43 6.77 -12.79
CA SER A 54 7.85 5.56 -13.49
C SER A 54 6.71 4.87 -14.24
N GLY A 55 5.49 5.37 -14.14
CA GLY A 55 4.35 4.86 -14.90
C GLY A 55 3.39 3.98 -14.14
N TYR A 56 3.58 3.79 -12.83
CA TYR A 56 2.65 3.04 -12.00
C TYR A 56 1.48 3.92 -11.57
N THR A 57 0.31 3.33 -11.48
CA THR A 57 -0.87 4.04 -10.98
C THR A 57 -1.12 3.64 -9.53
N LEU A 58 -1.12 4.63 -8.64
CA LEU A 58 -1.40 4.38 -7.23
C LEU A 58 -2.89 4.13 -7.04
N ILE A 59 -3.23 3.23 -6.09
CA ILE A 59 -4.60 3.07 -5.61
C ILE A 59 -4.98 4.32 -4.81
N HIS A 60 -4.05 4.78 -3.96
CA HIS A 60 -4.18 6.03 -3.24
C HIS A 60 -2.79 6.58 -2.96
N ASP A 61 -2.69 7.89 -2.83
CA ASP A 61 -1.46 8.56 -2.41
C ASP A 61 -1.13 8.25 -0.96
N ALA A 62 0.04 8.70 -0.53
CA ALA A 62 0.45 8.58 0.87
C ALA A 62 -0.61 9.19 1.77
N LYS A 63 -1.09 8.41 2.74
CA LYS A 63 -2.03 8.87 3.74
C LYS A 63 -1.60 8.39 5.12
N THR A 64 -1.93 9.17 6.14
CA THR A 64 -1.62 8.81 7.52
C THR A 64 -2.87 8.21 8.16
N GLU A 65 -2.75 6.98 8.61
CA GLU A 65 -3.82 6.27 9.28
C GLU A 65 -4.00 6.79 10.73
N PRO A 66 -5.16 6.56 11.35
CA PRO A 66 -5.40 7.03 12.72
C PRO A 66 -4.38 6.52 13.75
N TRP A 67 -3.77 5.37 13.49
CA TRP A 67 -2.74 4.81 14.40
C TRP A 67 -1.33 5.32 14.10
N GLY A 68 -1.17 6.27 13.17
CA GLY A 68 0.09 6.96 12.93
C GLY A 68 0.94 6.41 11.79
N GLN A 69 0.51 5.35 11.14
CA GLN A 69 1.20 4.81 9.96
C GLN A 69 0.93 5.67 8.73
N THR A 70 1.97 5.96 7.97
CA THR A 70 1.82 6.59 6.65
C THR A 70 2.03 5.53 5.59
N ILE A 71 1.12 5.42 4.64
CA ILE A 71 1.18 4.36 3.64
C ILE A 71 0.61 4.81 2.30
N ALA A 72 1.25 4.37 1.22
CA ALA A 72 0.74 4.48 -0.14
C ALA A 72 0.64 3.07 -0.73
N ARG A 73 -0.33 2.83 -1.58
CA ARG A 73 -0.53 1.49 -2.18
C ARG A 73 -0.72 1.57 -3.68
N LEU A 74 -0.22 0.53 -4.35
CA LEU A 74 -0.50 0.31 -5.76
C LEU A 74 -0.78 -1.17 -6.00
N GLN A 75 -1.37 -1.48 -7.15
CA GLN A 75 -1.53 -2.85 -7.58
C GLN A 75 -0.82 -3.02 -8.92
N THR A 76 -0.01 -4.06 -9.05
CA THR A 76 0.69 -4.35 -10.29
C THR A 76 -0.27 -4.93 -11.33
N PRO A 77 0.09 -4.90 -12.63
CA PRO A 77 -0.72 -5.56 -13.65
C PRO A 77 -0.97 -7.04 -13.39
N GLU A 78 -0.06 -7.71 -12.68
CA GLU A 78 -0.19 -9.11 -12.29
C GLU A 78 -1.13 -9.32 -11.10
N GLY A 79 -1.60 -8.25 -10.49
CA GLY A 79 -2.52 -8.33 -9.36
C GLY A 79 -1.87 -8.29 -7.99
N LEU A 80 -0.55 -8.09 -7.91
CA LEU A 80 0.14 -7.98 -6.63
C LEU A 80 -0.16 -6.62 -5.98
N LEU A 81 -0.58 -6.63 -4.73
CA LEU A 81 -0.81 -5.42 -3.97
C LEU A 81 0.49 -5.01 -3.28
N VAL A 82 0.93 -3.78 -3.52
CA VAL A 82 2.20 -3.27 -2.98
C VAL A 82 1.93 -2.05 -2.11
N GLY A 83 2.47 -2.07 -0.90
CA GLY A 83 2.40 -0.95 0.03
C GLY A 83 3.78 -0.39 0.31
N ILE A 84 3.89 0.94 0.35
CA ILE A 84 5.07 1.65 0.83
C ILE A 84 4.66 2.31 2.13
N SER A 85 5.32 1.96 3.22
CA SER A 85 4.85 2.27 4.56
C SER A 85 5.95 2.86 5.45
N PHE A 86 5.56 3.80 6.30
CA PHE A 86 6.34 4.18 7.47
C PHE A 86 5.48 3.95 8.70
N ALA A 87 5.93 3.03 9.55
CA ALA A 87 5.28 2.73 10.83
C ALA A 87 6.23 3.15 11.96
N PRO A 88 5.93 4.24 12.69
CA PRO A 88 6.87 4.79 13.68
C PRO A 88 7.34 3.77 14.73
N TRP A 89 6.46 2.83 15.08
CA TRP A 89 6.81 1.81 16.10
C TRP A 89 7.88 0.81 15.63
N HIS A 90 8.21 0.79 14.35
CA HIS A 90 9.29 -0.07 13.82
C HIS A 90 10.68 0.59 13.93
N HIS A 91 10.73 1.87 14.32
CA HIS A 91 11.95 2.69 14.22
C HIS A 91 12.43 3.21 15.58
N ASN A 92 12.08 2.57 16.65
CA ASN A 92 12.51 2.98 17.99
C ASN A 92 13.94 2.61 18.29
#